data_3a143e1e7e252d5218817b0ed77c2475
#
_entry.id   3a143e1e7e252d5218817b0ed77c2475
#
_cell.length_a   1.000
_cell.length_b   1.000
_cell.length_c   1.000
_cell.angle_alpha   90.00
_cell.angle_beta   90.00
_cell.angle_gamma   90.00
#
_symmetry.space_group_name_H-M   'P 1'
#
loop_
_entity.id
_entity.type
_entity.pdbx_description
1 polymer ?
#
loop_
_entity_poly.entity_id
_entity_poly.type
_entity_poly.pdbx_seq_one_letter_code
_entity_poly.pdbx_strand_id
1 'polypeptide(L)'
;MKKILTLLMLGGVAFAANAQQINGDFDAEWVKCVPWDSKGNTSDSGTEPEGWHASNVNTAIGKKQIIDAVEGKDGTGKAAHLYNTSILGNKIPAYLTLGTPFATAEVRGITVKNSDGGTFGGSSFTFRPDAMRFDYKRDNSKGDENATVLAYLWNGTWTQKNVPGNTVVWASATKVDMQDRDRNIFDMPTSTGGDVTSTEGATCVAKFEKSIKGSTNGKWASDTINFVYADENASVEKVNVIFSATDYFGNRNNIVDGNSLTVDNVRFIYYHALDT
;
A
#
# COMPACT_ATOMS: atom_id res chain seq x y z
N MET A 1 -35.01 5.33 41.17
CA MET A 1 -34.14 6.07 40.26
C MET A 1 -32.96 5.19 39.80
N LYS A 2 -33.19 4.07 39.09
CA LYS A 2 -32.16 3.15 38.61
C LYS A 2 -32.46 2.54 37.22
N LYS A 3 -33.22 3.24 36.37
CA LYS A 3 -33.60 2.71 35.03
C LYS A 3 -33.23 3.62 33.84
N ILE A 4 -32.46 4.68 34.03
CA ILE A 4 -32.12 5.62 32.94
C ILE A 4 -30.67 5.43 32.42
N LEU A 5 -29.82 4.66 33.11
CA LEU A 5 -28.41 4.55 32.74
C LEU A 5 -28.07 3.43 31.72
N THR A 6 -29.04 2.57 31.38
CA THR A 6 -28.82 1.42 30.50
C THR A 6 -29.16 1.71 29.03
N LEU A 7 -29.78 2.86 28.73
CA LEU A 7 -30.21 3.19 27.35
C LEU A 7 -29.20 4.05 26.57
N LEU A 8 -28.17 4.59 27.22
CA LEU A 8 -27.16 5.43 26.55
C LEU A 8 -25.98 4.63 26.00
N MET A 9 -25.81 3.34 26.34
CA MET A 9 -24.73 2.53 25.81
C MET A 9 -25.09 1.73 24.55
N LEU A 10 -26.33 1.66 24.14
CA LEU A 10 -26.75 0.99 22.91
C LEU A 10 -26.76 1.91 21.67
N GLY A 11 -26.69 3.23 21.87
CA GLY A 11 -26.69 4.19 20.75
C GLY A 11 -25.35 4.33 20.02
N GLY A 12 -24.23 3.99 20.66
CA GLY A 12 -22.89 4.18 20.10
C GLY A 12 -22.40 3.07 19.16
N VAL A 13 -23.09 1.94 19.10
CA VAL A 13 -22.65 0.79 18.30
C VAL A 13 -23.32 0.75 16.91
N ALA A 14 -24.43 1.46 16.72
CA ALA A 14 -25.21 1.41 15.47
C ALA A 14 -24.63 2.33 14.36
N PHE A 15 -23.83 3.34 14.70
CA PHE A 15 -23.30 4.29 13.70
C PHE A 15 -21.99 3.83 13.05
N ALA A 16 -21.24 2.91 13.65
CA ALA A 16 -20.04 2.35 13.04
C ALA A 16 -20.32 1.35 11.91
N ALA A 17 -21.58 0.87 11.79
CA ALA A 17 -21.93 -0.14 10.79
C ALA A 17 -22.04 0.39 9.35
N ASN A 18 -22.06 1.71 9.14
CA ASN A 18 -22.16 2.34 7.82
C ASN A 18 -20.89 3.07 7.38
N ALA A 19 -19.83 3.08 8.18
CA ALA A 19 -18.57 3.70 7.82
C ALA A 19 -17.85 2.86 6.78
N GLN A 20 -17.35 3.51 5.74
CA GLN A 20 -16.63 2.82 4.66
C GLN A 20 -15.38 2.11 5.21
N GLN A 21 -15.25 0.84 4.88
CA GLN A 21 -14.10 0.00 5.20
C GLN A 21 -13.47 -0.56 3.93
N ILE A 22 -12.32 -1.16 4.09
CA ILE A 22 -11.60 -1.90 3.06
C ILE A 22 -11.65 -3.40 3.38
N ASN A 23 -11.36 -4.26 2.40
CA ASN A 23 -11.16 -5.70 2.62
C ASN A 23 -9.81 -5.90 3.35
N GLY A 24 -9.79 -5.73 4.65
CA GLY A 24 -8.56 -5.72 5.44
C GLY A 24 -8.35 -6.92 6.34
N ASP A 25 -9.33 -7.85 6.42
CA ASP A 25 -9.17 -9.16 7.05
C ASP A 25 -8.59 -10.20 6.10
N PHE A 26 -8.49 -9.88 4.81
CA PHE A 26 -7.95 -10.72 3.74
C PHE A 26 -8.64 -12.08 3.57
N ASP A 27 -9.76 -12.32 4.24
CA ASP A 27 -10.50 -13.58 4.21
C ASP A 27 -11.25 -13.81 2.90
N ALA A 28 -11.57 -12.74 2.20
CA ALA A 28 -12.20 -12.78 0.89
C ALA A 28 -11.36 -13.56 -0.13
N GLU A 29 -11.89 -13.72 -1.33
CA GLU A 29 -11.22 -14.42 -2.40
C GLU A 29 -9.87 -13.76 -2.73
N TRP A 30 -8.85 -14.59 -2.94
CA TRP A 30 -7.58 -14.18 -3.55
C TRP A 30 -7.69 -14.38 -5.04
N VAL A 31 -7.72 -13.27 -5.74
CA VAL A 31 -7.91 -13.21 -7.18
C VAL A 31 -6.58 -13.30 -7.92
N LYS A 32 -6.64 -13.56 -9.22
CA LYS A 32 -5.46 -13.61 -10.07
C LYS A 32 -4.80 -12.24 -10.17
N CYS A 33 -3.54 -12.14 -9.75
CA CYS A 33 -2.72 -10.97 -9.96
C CYS A 33 -2.15 -10.98 -11.39
N VAL A 34 -2.53 -9.99 -12.19
CA VAL A 34 -2.04 -9.80 -13.54
C VAL A 34 -1.34 -8.45 -13.62
N PRO A 35 -0.02 -8.40 -13.35
CA PRO A 35 0.70 -7.15 -13.46
C PRO A 35 0.72 -6.70 -14.91
N TRP A 36 0.46 -5.43 -15.11
CA TRP A 36 0.57 -4.83 -16.42
C TRP A 36 2.04 -4.70 -16.80
N ASP A 37 2.37 -4.89 -18.08
CA ASP A 37 3.64 -4.51 -18.66
C ASP A 37 3.46 -3.64 -19.91
N SER A 38 4.50 -2.90 -20.31
CA SER A 38 4.47 -2.00 -21.47
C SER A 38 4.26 -2.70 -22.82
N LYS A 39 4.33 -4.03 -22.83
CA LYS A 39 4.13 -4.86 -24.02
C LYS A 39 2.75 -5.49 -24.07
N GLY A 40 1.90 -5.18 -23.09
CA GLY A 40 0.56 -5.74 -22.98
C GLY A 40 0.53 -7.21 -22.58
N ASN A 41 1.56 -7.72 -21.92
CA ASN A 41 1.57 -9.07 -21.38
C ASN A 41 0.53 -9.18 -20.24
N THR A 42 -0.38 -10.14 -20.37
CA THR A 42 -1.44 -10.40 -19.38
C THR A 42 -1.19 -11.68 -18.58
N SER A 43 0.02 -12.22 -18.62
CA SER A 43 0.38 -13.41 -17.84
C SER A 43 0.30 -13.12 -16.35
N ASP A 44 -0.24 -14.07 -15.60
CA ASP A 44 -0.37 -13.91 -14.14
C ASP A 44 0.99 -13.93 -13.44
N SER A 45 1.05 -13.27 -12.29
CA SER A 45 2.19 -13.30 -11.37
C SER A 45 1.86 -13.96 -10.03
N GLY A 46 0.75 -14.67 -9.95
CA GLY A 46 0.25 -15.28 -8.73
C GLY A 46 -1.11 -14.74 -8.35
N THR A 47 -1.37 -14.62 -7.07
CA THR A 47 -2.64 -14.13 -6.53
C THR A 47 -2.44 -12.88 -5.67
N GLU A 48 -3.52 -12.12 -5.49
CA GLU A 48 -3.61 -10.95 -4.63
C GLU A 48 -4.96 -10.91 -3.92
N PRO A 49 -5.10 -10.30 -2.75
CA PRO A 49 -6.40 -10.17 -2.09
C PRO A 49 -7.34 -9.31 -2.93
N GLU A 50 -8.61 -9.67 -3.00
CA GLU A 50 -9.61 -8.85 -3.68
C GLU A 50 -9.63 -7.40 -3.14
N GLY A 51 -9.59 -6.43 -4.05
CA GLY A 51 -9.54 -5.00 -3.71
C GLY A 51 -8.17 -4.45 -3.36
N TRP A 52 -7.15 -5.30 -3.36
CA TRP A 52 -5.75 -4.93 -3.18
C TRP A 52 -4.92 -5.30 -4.42
N HIS A 53 -3.75 -4.67 -4.53
CA HIS A 53 -2.80 -4.95 -5.59
C HIS A 53 -1.43 -5.29 -5.01
N ALA A 54 -0.86 -6.38 -5.51
CA ALA A 54 0.41 -6.94 -5.08
C ALA A 54 1.55 -6.52 -6.01
N SER A 55 2.73 -6.27 -5.46
CA SER A 55 3.94 -6.02 -6.25
C SER A 55 4.56 -7.32 -6.82
N ASN A 56 3.79 -8.37 -7.00
CA ASN A 56 4.20 -9.59 -7.70
C ASN A 56 4.71 -9.27 -9.09
N VAL A 57 5.76 -9.95 -9.54
CA VAL A 57 6.39 -9.66 -10.83
C VAL A 57 6.29 -10.82 -11.80
N ASN A 58 6.06 -10.48 -13.07
CA ASN A 58 6.19 -11.39 -14.19
C ASN A 58 6.97 -10.69 -15.29
N THR A 59 8.22 -11.07 -15.44
CA THR A 59 9.15 -10.48 -16.40
C THR A 59 9.69 -11.53 -17.34
N ALA A 60 10.31 -11.11 -18.44
CA ALA A 60 10.98 -12.03 -19.38
C ALA A 60 12.08 -12.89 -18.74
N ILE A 61 12.59 -12.47 -17.57
CA ILE A 61 13.67 -13.18 -16.85
C ILE A 61 13.15 -13.97 -15.64
N GLY A 62 11.84 -13.93 -15.34
CA GLY A 62 11.24 -14.74 -14.29
C GLY A 62 9.94 -14.20 -13.75
N LYS A 63 9.19 -15.12 -13.17
CA LYS A 63 7.96 -14.86 -12.42
C LYS A 63 8.26 -15.04 -10.93
N LYS A 64 7.81 -14.10 -10.11
CA LYS A 64 7.86 -14.19 -8.65
C LYS A 64 6.55 -13.73 -8.05
N GLN A 65 5.89 -14.63 -7.34
CA GLN A 65 4.90 -14.27 -6.35
C GLN A 65 5.66 -13.97 -5.05
N ILE A 66 5.45 -12.81 -4.50
CA ILE A 66 6.12 -12.31 -3.29
C ILE A 66 5.13 -11.82 -2.24
N ILE A 67 3.86 -12.06 -2.51
CA ILE A 67 2.76 -11.84 -1.58
C ILE A 67 1.88 -13.08 -1.62
N ASP A 68 1.75 -13.74 -0.47
CA ASP A 68 1.01 -14.99 -0.32
C ASP A 68 -0.07 -14.87 0.74
N ALA A 69 -1.16 -15.64 0.58
CA ALA A 69 -2.10 -15.90 1.64
C ALA A 69 -1.51 -16.89 2.65
N VAL A 70 -1.50 -16.51 3.91
CA VAL A 70 -1.12 -17.38 5.03
C VAL A 70 -2.24 -17.43 6.06
N GLU A 71 -2.12 -18.30 7.07
CA GLU A 71 -3.08 -18.37 8.18
C GLU A 71 -3.20 -17.04 8.91
N GLY A 72 -4.43 -16.60 9.15
CA GLY A 72 -4.77 -15.36 9.84
C GLY A 72 -4.35 -15.35 11.32
N LYS A 73 -4.48 -14.19 11.95
CA LYS A 73 -3.99 -13.94 13.32
C LYS A 73 -4.56 -14.89 14.35
N ASP A 74 -5.82 -15.23 14.27
CA ASP A 74 -6.52 -16.04 15.26
C ASP A 74 -6.52 -17.55 14.92
N GLY A 75 -5.65 -17.97 14.00
CA GLY A 75 -5.58 -19.35 13.51
C GLY A 75 -6.74 -19.70 12.58
N THR A 76 -7.47 -18.71 12.09
CA THR A 76 -8.56 -18.86 11.13
C THR A 76 -8.42 -17.75 10.08
N GLY A 77 -9.10 -17.93 8.94
CA GLY A 77 -9.03 -16.94 7.87
C GLY A 77 -7.64 -16.81 7.22
N LYS A 78 -7.37 -15.67 6.62
CA LYS A 78 -6.14 -15.40 5.89
C LYS A 78 -5.48 -14.12 6.35
N ALA A 79 -4.17 -14.06 6.19
CA ALA A 79 -3.36 -12.85 6.32
C ALA A 79 -2.50 -12.69 5.07
N ALA A 80 -2.10 -11.47 4.76
CA ALA A 80 -1.21 -11.18 3.64
C ALA A 80 0.26 -11.24 4.11
N HIS A 81 1.05 -12.17 3.56
CA HIS A 81 2.47 -12.33 3.83
C HIS A 81 3.30 -11.77 2.68
N LEU A 82 4.03 -10.71 2.95
CA LEU A 82 4.89 -9.99 2.03
C LEU A 82 6.34 -10.34 2.30
N TYR A 83 7.13 -10.72 1.30
CA TYR A 83 8.56 -10.99 1.48
C TYR A 83 9.40 -10.46 0.33
N ASN A 84 10.47 -9.76 0.67
CA ASN A 84 11.42 -9.23 -0.30
C ASN A 84 12.17 -10.37 -1.00
N THR A 85 12.49 -10.18 -2.26
CA THR A 85 13.24 -11.17 -3.04
C THR A 85 14.22 -10.53 -4.02
N SER A 86 14.85 -11.33 -4.83
CA SER A 86 15.66 -10.86 -5.94
C SER A 86 15.53 -11.75 -7.18
N ILE A 87 15.70 -11.17 -8.36
CA ILE A 87 15.83 -11.90 -9.63
C ILE A 87 17.11 -11.45 -10.32
N LEU A 88 18.01 -12.39 -10.56
CA LEU A 88 19.32 -12.13 -11.19
C LEU A 88 20.06 -10.94 -10.53
N GLY A 89 20.02 -10.87 -9.20
CA GLY A 89 20.66 -9.81 -8.41
C GLY A 89 19.91 -8.48 -8.34
N ASN A 90 18.80 -8.34 -9.06
CA ASN A 90 17.93 -7.16 -8.93
C ASN A 90 17.01 -7.35 -7.73
N LYS A 91 17.06 -6.43 -6.79
CA LYS A 91 16.21 -6.44 -5.59
C LYS A 91 14.77 -6.10 -5.94
N ILE A 92 13.84 -6.85 -5.39
CA ILE A 92 12.40 -6.69 -5.60
C ILE A 92 11.73 -6.53 -4.24
N PRO A 93 11.23 -5.33 -3.92
CA PRO A 93 10.50 -5.09 -2.69
C PRO A 93 9.10 -5.69 -2.76
N ALA A 94 8.67 -6.31 -1.66
CA ALA A 94 7.29 -6.74 -1.51
C ALA A 94 6.45 -5.62 -0.90
N TYR A 95 5.41 -5.20 -1.60
CA TYR A 95 4.41 -4.28 -1.07
C TYR A 95 3.02 -4.59 -1.60
N LEU A 96 2.03 -4.36 -0.74
CA LEU A 96 0.60 -4.51 -0.99
C LEU A 96 -0.05 -3.13 -0.88
N THR A 97 -0.91 -2.77 -1.83
CA THR A 97 -1.45 -1.42 -1.94
C THR A 97 -2.90 -1.42 -2.43
N LEU A 98 -3.66 -0.38 -2.05
CA LEU A 98 -4.96 -0.07 -2.66
C LEU A 98 -4.82 0.70 -3.98
N GLY A 99 -3.62 1.22 -4.26
CA GLY A 99 -3.28 1.85 -5.53
C GLY A 99 -2.77 0.83 -6.55
N THR A 100 -2.31 1.31 -7.68
CA THR A 100 -1.74 0.47 -8.74
C THR A 100 -0.23 0.42 -8.61
N PRO A 101 0.37 -0.75 -8.36
CA PRO A 101 1.82 -0.92 -8.33
C PRO A 101 2.41 -0.71 -9.73
N PHE A 102 3.57 -0.10 -9.77
CA PHE A 102 4.35 0.03 -10.99
C PHE A 102 5.83 -0.15 -10.73
N ALA A 103 6.56 -0.52 -11.76
CA ALA A 103 8.02 -0.46 -11.78
C ALA A 103 8.48 0.07 -13.13
N THR A 104 9.57 0.81 -13.12
CA THR A 104 10.23 1.31 -14.32
C THR A 104 11.70 0.89 -14.33
N ALA A 105 12.24 0.59 -15.48
CA ALA A 105 13.66 0.28 -15.61
C ALA A 105 14.16 0.54 -17.04
N GLU A 106 15.40 0.95 -17.16
CA GLU A 106 16.10 0.92 -18.43
C GLU A 106 16.62 -0.50 -18.67
N VAL A 107 16.17 -1.12 -19.75
CA VAL A 107 16.57 -2.47 -20.13
C VAL A 107 17.45 -2.42 -21.38
N ARG A 108 18.71 -2.90 -21.25
CA ARG A 108 19.68 -3.02 -22.34
C ARG A 108 20.17 -4.46 -22.40
N GLY A 109 19.58 -5.27 -23.27
CA GLY A 109 19.80 -6.71 -23.29
C GLY A 109 19.33 -7.37 -22.00
N ILE A 110 20.23 -8.00 -21.26
CA ILE A 110 19.97 -8.62 -19.95
C ILE A 110 20.25 -7.66 -18.76
N THR A 111 20.74 -6.46 -19.05
CA THR A 111 21.13 -5.51 -18.01
C THR A 111 19.95 -4.61 -17.68
N VAL A 112 19.58 -4.55 -16.40
CA VAL A 112 18.59 -3.65 -15.85
C VAL A 112 19.32 -2.52 -15.12
N LYS A 113 19.03 -1.27 -15.49
CA LYS A 113 19.58 -0.06 -14.85
C LYS A 113 18.46 0.87 -14.47
N ASN A 114 18.76 1.79 -13.57
CA ASN A 114 17.85 2.87 -13.17
C ASN A 114 16.42 2.38 -12.86
N SER A 115 16.32 1.19 -12.23
CA SER A 115 15.04 0.67 -11.85
C SER A 115 14.46 1.51 -10.71
N ASP A 116 13.17 1.77 -10.77
CA ASP A 116 12.39 2.44 -9.74
C ASP A 116 11.02 1.79 -9.67
N GLY A 117 10.23 2.14 -8.67
CA GLY A 117 8.89 1.60 -8.52
C GLY A 117 8.14 2.30 -7.39
N GLY A 118 6.87 1.99 -7.31
CA GLY A 118 5.96 2.55 -6.32
C GLY A 118 4.53 2.18 -6.63
N THR A 119 3.62 3.02 -6.21
CA THR A 119 2.19 2.89 -6.51
C THR A 119 1.62 4.25 -6.89
N PHE A 120 0.50 4.24 -7.58
CA PHE A 120 -0.24 5.45 -7.91
C PHE A 120 -1.74 5.20 -7.78
N GLY A 121 -2.51 6.29 -7.69
CA GLY A 121 -3.95 6.21 -7.57
C GLY A 121 -4.41 5.83 -6.19
N GLY A 122 -5.28 4.86 -6.10
CA GLY A 122 -5.95 4.40 -4.89
C GLY A 122 -7.38 4.01 -5.16
N SER A 123 -8.06 3.47 -4.16
CA SER A 123 -9.47 3.11 -4.22
C SER A 123 -10.37 4.30 -3.93
N SER A 124 -11.57 4.32 -4.53
CA SER A 124 -12.59 5.32 -4.23
C SER A 124 -12.96 5.28 -2.75
N PHE A 125 -12.92 6.44 -2.11
CA PHE A 125 -13.14 6.54 -0.68
C PHE A 125 -13.57 7.96 -0.34
N THR A 126 -14.68 8.12 0.38
CA THR A 126 -15.27 9.44 0.66
C THR A 126 -15.39 9.76 2.13
N PHE A 127 -15.03 8.82 2.99
CA PHE A 127 -15.08 8.99 4.44
C PHE A 127 -13.78 9.60 4.99
N ARG A 128 -13.83 10.05 6.22
CA ARG A 128 -12.72 10.69 6.94
C ARG A 128 -12.39 9.89 8.21
N PRO A 129 -11.58 8.82 8.10
CA PRO A 129 -11.22 8.03 9.27
C PRO A 129 -10.27 8.82 10.18
N ASP A 130 -10.44 8.67 11.48
CA ASP A 130 -9.51 9.24 12.47
C ASP A 130 -8.19 8.48 12.53
N ALA A 131 -8.25 7.15 12.37
CA ALA A 131 -7.08 6.28 12.45
C ALA A 131 -7.23 5.04 11.56
N MET A 132 -6.13 4.33 11.39
CA MET A 132 -6.11 2.96 10.87
C MET A 132 -5.49 2.03 11.91
N ARG A 133 -6.15 0.89 12.15
CA ARG A 133 -5.61 -0.21 12.96
C ARG A 133 -5.26 -1.38 12.06
N PHE A 134 -4.19 -2.08 12.39
CA PHE A 134 -3.76 -3.32 11.74
C PHE A 134 -2.99 -4.21 12.70
N ASP A 135 -2.99 -5.51 12.41
CA ASP A 135 -2.19 -6.50 13.09
C ASP A 135 -1.04 -6.94 12.17
N TYR A 136 0.13 -7.24 12.74
CA TYR A 136 1.28 -7.61 11.93
C TYR A 136 2.26 -8.55 12.61
N LYS A 137 3.02 -9.29 11.80
CA LYS A 137 4.28 -9.94 12.19
C LYS A 137 5.40 -9.43 11.30
N ARG A 138 6.55 -9.14 11.88
CA ARG A 138 7.76 -8.70 11.17
C ARG A 138 8.88 -9.70 11.37
N ASP A 139 9.50 -10.14 10.28
CA ASP A 139 10.76 -10.86 10.28
C ASP A 139 11.81 -10.07 9.50
N ASN A 140 12.89 -9.66 10.18
CA ASN A 140 14.07 -9.03 9.60
C ASN A 140 15.34 -9.80 9.93
N SER A 141 15.23 -11.13 10.14
CA SER A 141 16.36 -11.99 10.51
C SER A 141 17.43 -12.11 9.44
N LYS A 142 17.16 -11.69 8.21
CA LYS A 142 18.11 -11.73 7.09
C LYS A 142 18.99 -10.47 7.00
N GLY A 143 18.62 -9.41 7.68
CA GLY A 143 19.37 -8.16 7.73
C GLY A 143 18.57 -7.02 8.33
N ASP A 144 19.26 -6.00 8.81
CA ASP A 144 18.63 -4.85 9.45
C ASP A 144 17.99 -3.94 8.39
N GLU A 145 16.69 -3.97 8.35
CA GLU A 145 15.83 -3.23 7.42
C GLU A 145 14.50 -2.95 8.10
N ASN A 146 13.99 -1.75 7.96
CA ASN A 146 12.65 -1.42 8.43
C ASN A 146 11.59 -1.86 7.40
N ALA A 147 10.41 -2.24 7.87
CA ALA A 147 9.21 -2.27 7.06
C ALA A 147 8.46 -0.94 7.17
N THR A 148 7.61 -0.62 6.21
CA THR A 148 6.84 0.62 6.18
C THR A 148 5.35 0.31 6.05
N VAL A 149 4.54 1.04 6.83
CA VAL A 149 3.09 1.15 6.63
C VAL A 149 2.79 2.62 6.42
N LEU A 150 2.11 2.93 5.34
CA LEU A 150 1.67 4.30 5.09
C LEU A 150 0.27 4.31 4.48
N ALA A 151 -0.45 5.39 4.72
CA ALA A 151 -1.71 5.66 4.06
C ALA A 151 -1.87 7.14 3.81
N TYR A 152 -2.57 7.47 2.73
CA TYR A 152 -2.96 8.84 2.44
C TYR A 152 -4.34 8.90 1.80
N LEU A 153 -5.07 9.92 2.20
CA LEU A 153 -6.37 10.31 1.66
C LEU A 153 -6.13 11.49 0.72
N TRP A 154 -6.74 11.48 -0.45
CA TRP A 154 -6.50 12.52 -1.41
C TRP A 154 -7.73 12.80 -2.29
N ASN A 155 -7.71 13.93 -2.97
CA ASN A 155 -8.69 14.33 -3.96
C ASN A 155 -8.02 14.92 -5.22
N GLY A 156 -8.82 15.13 -6.26
CA GLY A 156 -8.37 15.68 -7.52
C GLY A 156 -7.85 14.64 -8.51
N THR A 157 -7.00 15.07 -9.42
CA THR A 157 -6.52 14.24 -10.53
C THR A 157 -5.01 14.07 -10.48
N TRP A 158 -4.57 12.84 -10.53
CA TRP A 158 -3.16 12.50 -10.70
C TRP A 158 -2.84 12.37 -12.18
N THR A 159 -1.95 13.22 -12.68
CA THR A 159 -1.51 13.22 -14.07
C THR A 159 -0.28 12.35 -14.24
N GLN A 160 -0.29 11.52 -15.26
CA GLN A 160 0.85 10.68 -15.63
C GLN A 160 1.69 11.36 -16.72
N LYS A 161 2.99 11.07 -16.70
CA LYS A 161 3.94 11.53 -17.67
C LYS A 161 4.50 10.42 -18.56
N ASN A 162 5.11 10.83 -19.66
CA ASN A 162 5.84 9.91 -20.53
C ASN A 162 7.18 9.51 -19.89
N VAL A 163 7.47 8.21 -19.87
CA VAL A 163 8.78 7.70 -19.48
C VAL A 163 9.79 7.77 -20.65
N PRO A 164 11.12 7.81 -20.40
CA PRO A 164 12.13 7.74 -21.43
C PRO A 164 11.94 6.55 -22.36
N GLY A 165 12.30 6.69 -23.65
CA GLY A 165 11.98 5.73 -24.69
C GLY A 165 12.54 4.31 -24.53
N ASN A 166 13.60 4.13 -23.74
CA ASN A 166 14.17 2.82 -23.40
C ASN A 166 13.74 2.28 -22.02
N THR A 167 12.82 2.95 -21.37
CA THR A 167 12.27 2.55 -20.08
C THR A 167 11.12 1.58 -20.28
N VAL A 168 11.16 0.46 -19.55
CA VAL A 168 10.06 -0.49 -19.47
C VAL A 168 9.21 -0.14 -18.25
N VAL A 169 7.90 -0.10 -18.43
CA VAL A 169 6.93 0.19 -17.37
C VAL A 169 6.08 -1.06 -17.14
N TRP A 170 6.04 -1.49 -15.89
CA TRP A 170 5.17 -2.57 -15.42
C TRP A 170 4.13 -1.98 -14.48
N ALA A 171 3.02 -1.52 -15.05
CA ALA A 171 1.91 -0.95 -14.30
C ALA A 171 0.61 -1.02 -15.11
N SER A 172 -0.52 -0.83 -14.48
CA SER A 172 -1.82 -0.77 -15.18
C SER A 172 -2.03 0.52 -15.96
N ALA A 173 -1.20 1.53 -15.75
CA ALA A 173 -1.24 2.78 -16.48
C ALA A 173 -0.33 2.75 -17.70
N THR A 174 -0.74 3.44 -18.75
CA THR A 174 -0.07 3.42 -20.04
C THR A 174 1.31 4.07 -20.04
N LYS A 175 1.52 5.05 -19.17
CA LYS A 175 2.80 5.75 -19.05
C LYS A 175 2.88 6.36 -17.67
N VAL A 176 3.82 5.90 -16.87
CA VAL A 176 4.12 6.46 -15.55
C VAL A 176 5.55 7.00 -15.61
N ASP A 177 5.74 8.25 -15.28
CA ASP A 177 7.07 8.83 -15.09
C ASP A 177 7.64 8.28 -13.77
N MET A 178 8.94 7.99 -13.74
CA MET A 178 9.61 7.56 -12.51
C MET A 178 9.50 8.58 -11.38
N GLN A 179 9.20 9.84 -11.73
CA GLN A 179 8.95 10.91 -10.76
C GLN A 179 7.47 11.01 -10.36
N ASP A 180 6.57 10.36 -11.08
CA ASP A 180 5.14 10.32 -10.81
C ASP A 180 4.80 9.26 -9.76
N ARG A 181 5.49 9.31 -8.65
CA ARG A 181 5.36 8.36 -7.58
C ARG A 181 4.35 8.85 -6.55
N ASP A 182 3.77 7.90 -5.85
CA ASP A 182 2.93 8.14 -4.68
C ASP A 182 3.58 9.03 -3.62
N ARG A 183 4.92 9.05 -3.53
CA ARG A 183 5.67 10.00 -2.71
C ARG A 183 5.26 11.45 -3.01
N ASN A 184 5.06 11.79 -4.27
CA ASN A 184 4.71 13.16 -4.66
C ASN A 184 3.34 13.56 -4.15
N ILE A 185 2.38 12.64 -4.15
CA ILE A 185 1.07 12.88 -3.55
C ILE A 185 1.16 12.83 -2.02
N PHE A 186 1.86 11.84 -1.47
CA PHE A 186 2.01 11.67 -0.04
C PHE A 186 2.65 12.90 0.62
N ASP A 187 3.66 13.49 0.01
CA ASP A 187 4.39 14.64 0.54
C ASP A 187 3.77 16.00 0.16
N MET A 188 2.67 16.02 -0.59
CA MET A 188 1.99 17.27 -0.93
C MET A 188 1.47 17.99 0.33
N PRO A 189 1.47 19.32 0.34
CA PRO A 189 1.97 20.24 -0.68
C PRO A 189 3.47 20.51 -0.59
N THR A 190 4.19 19.78 0.25
CA THR A 190 5.61 20.03 0.56
C THR A 190 6.56 19.37 -0.44
N SER A 191 6.08 18.62 -1.39
CA SER A 191 6.91 18.01 -2.42
C SER A 191 7.58 19.11 -3.25
N THR A 192 8.86 19.23 -3.04
CA THR A 192 9.73 20.15 -3.79
C THR A 192 10.42 19.48 -4.97
N GLY A 193 9.99 18.30 -5.35
CA GLY A 193 10.49 17.63 -6.54
C GLY A 193 10.19 18.51 -7.74
N GLY A 194 11.10 19.45 -8.05
CA GLY A 194 10.90 20.61 -8.89
C GLY A 194 10.44 20.35 -10.31
N ASP A 195 10.41 19.10 -10.75
CA ASP A 195 9.99 18.72 -12.11
C ASP A 195 8.72 17.88 -12.12
N VAL A 196 8.10 17.66 -10.96
CA VAL A 196 6.92 16.81 -10.84
C VAL A 196 5.66 17.64 -11.07
N THR A 197 5.13 17.55 -12.25
CA THR A 197 3.81 18.10 -12.59
C THR A 197 2.69 17.06 -12.42
N SER A 198 3.03 15.83 -12.13
CA SER A 198 2.11 14.70 -12.02
C SER A 198 1.09 14.84 -10.90
N THR A 199 1.42 15.60 -9.89
CA THR A 199 0.53 15.90 -8.77
C THR A 199 -0.24 17.20 -8.95
N GLU A 200 -0.09 17.90 -10.07
CA GLU A 200 -0.90 19.08 -10.37
C GLU A 200 -2.38 18.69 -10.39
N GLY A 201 -3.18 19.37 -9.57
CA GLY A 201 -4.59 19.07 -9.39
C GLY A 201 -4.92 17.95 -8.41
N ALA A 202 -3.93 17.23 -7.87
CA ALA A 202 -4.12 16.29 -6.78
C ALA A 202 -3.69 16.90 -5.44
N THR A 203 -4.46 16.67 -4.39
CA THR A 203 -4.20 17.22 -3.06
C THR A 203 -4.25 16.10 -2.02
N CYS A 204 -3.21 15.97 -1.23
CA CYS A 204 -3.20 15.11 -0.06
C CYS A 204 -4.04 15.75 1.06
N VAL A 205 -5.11 15.10 1.46
CA VAL A 205 -6.03 15.58 2.50
C VAL A 205 -5.57 15.14 3.88
N ALA A 206 -5.15 13.89 4.02
CA ALA A 206 -4.62 13.36 5.27
C ALA A 206 -3.63 12.23 4.99
N LYS A 207 -2.69 12.01 5.91
CA LYS A 207 -1.70 10.97 5.78
C LYS A 207 -1.16 10.48 7.11
N PHE A 208 -0.54 9.31 7.09
CA PHE A 208 0.40 8.87 8.11
C PHE A 208 1.49 7.98 7.48
N GLU A 209 2.62 7.88 8.16
CA GLU A 209 3.68 6.93 7.88
C GLU A 209 4.14 6.28 9.19
N LYS A 210 4.35 4.96 9.15
CA LYS A 210 4.87 4.18 10.25
C LYS A 210 6.02 3.31 9.79
N SER A 211 7.19 3.52 10.38
CA SER A 211 8.32 2.61 10.24
C SER A 211 8.23 1.51 11.31
N ILE A 212 8.24 0.25 10.88
CA ILE A 212 8.29 -0.93 11.75
C ILE A 212 9.74 -1.41 11.83
N LYS A 213 10.34 -1.20 13.01
CA LYS A 213 11.73 -1.56 13.30
C LYS A 213 11.78 -2.90 14.04
N GLY A 214 12.77 -3.70 13.69
CA GLY A 214 13.03 -4.96 14.36
C GLY A 214 12.01 -6.07 14.10
N SER A 215 12.31 -7.24 14.61
CA SER A 215 11.46 -8.43 14.49
C SER A 215 10.41 -8.50 15.60
N THR A 216 9.24 -9.04 15.28
CA THR A 216 8.24 -9.41 16.29
C THR A 216 8.48 -10.81 16.87
N ASN A 217 9.57 -11.48 16.46
CA ASN A 217 9.91 -12.84 16.88
C ASN A 217 8.77 -13.84 16.67
N GLY A 218 8.10 -13.75 15.52
CA GLY A 218 6.99 -14.61 15.13
C GLY A 218 5.66 -14.34 15.85
N LYS A 219 5.62 -13.34 16.73
CA LYS A 219 4.39 -12.98 17.44
C LYS A 219 3.62 -11.89 16.69
N TRP A 220 2.32 -11.94 16.80
CA TRP A 220 1.48 -10.85 16.33
C TRP A 220 1.61 -9.62 17.24
N ALA A 221 1.78 -8.48 16.62
CA ALA A 221 1.68 -7.14 17.20
C ALA A 221 0.51 -6.40 16.58
N SER A 222 0.04 -5.36 17.25
CA SER A 222 -1.04 -4.50 16.74
C SER A 222 -0.62 -3.05 16.86
N ASP A 223 -0.95 -2.24 15.86
CA ASP A 223 -0.77 -0.79 15.88
C ASP A 223 -2.08 -0.09 15.51
N THR A 224 -2.24 1.12 16.02
CA THR A 224 -3.30 2.06 15.63
C THR A 224 -2.65 3.41 15.39
N ILE A 225 -2.73 3.91 14.16
CA ILE A 225 -2.05 5.13 13.73
C ILE A 225 -3.11 6.16 13.31
N ASN A 226 -3.06 7.34 13.91
CA ASN A 226 -3.96 8.42 13.57
C ASN A 226 -3.55 9.06 12.24
N PHE A 227 -4.54 9.42 11.42
CA PHE A 227 -4.33 10.28 10.28
C PHE A 227 -4.02 11.71 10.72
N VAL A 228 -3.09 12.34 10.04
CA VAL A 228 -2.80 13.77 10.18
C VAL A 228 -3.44 14.48 9.00
N TYR A 229 -4.48 15.23 9.28
CA TYR A 229 -5.22 16.02 8.29
C TYR A 229 -4.51 17.34 8.02
N ALA A 230 -4.27 17.64 6.74
CA ALA A 230 -3.75 18.94 6.31
C ALA A 230 -4.85 20.01 6.25
N ASP A 231 -6.08 19.58 5.92
CA ASP A 231 -7.28 20.39 5.91
C ASP A 231 -8.46 19.56 6.39
N GLU A 232 -9.03 19.97 7.52
CA GLU A 232 -10.17 19.28 8.14
C GLU A 232 -11.49 19.44 7.35
N ASN A 233 -11.55 20.37 6.40
CA ASN A 233 -12.74 20.62 5.59
C ASN A 233 -12.63 20.07 4.16
N ALA A 234 -11.45 19.62 3.73
CA ALA A 234 -11.27 19.10 2.40
C ALA A 234 -12.03 17.79 2.20
N SER A 235 -12.70 17.65 1.07
CA SER A 235 -13.34 16.39 0.68
C SER A 235 -12.29 15.32 0.41
N VAL A 236 -12.61 14.09 0.74
CA VAL A 236 -11.83 12.90 0.38
C VAL A 236 -12.50 12.23 -0.81
N GLU A 237 -11.73 11.82 -1.81
CA GLU A 237 -12.23 11.09 -2.98
C GLU A 237 -11.58 9.71 -3.11
N LYS A 238 -10.36 9.57 -2.61
CA LYS A 238 -9.58 8.34 -2.73
C LYS A 238 -8.72 8.09 -1.50
N VAL A 239 -8.41 6.82 -1.29
CA VAL A 239 -7.45 6.36 -0.28
C VAL A 239 -6.43 5.44 -0.94
N ASN A 240 -5.18 5.59 -0.56
CA ASN A 240 -4.18 4.56 -0.76
C ASN A 240 -3.58 4.13 0.58
N VAL A 241 -3.46 2.82 0.76
CA VAL A 241 -2.80 2.19 1.89
C VAL A 241 -1.69 1.32 1.32
N ILE A 242 -0.51 1.39 1.90
CA ILE A 242 0.65 0.62 1.47
C ILE A 242 1.27 -0.08 2.67
N PHE A 243 1.38 -1.40 2.57
CA PHE A 243 2.20 -2.22 3.45
C PHE A 243 3.43 -2.66 2.67
N SER A 244 4.63 -2.39 3.17
CA SER A 244 5.88 -2.75 2.53
C SER A 244 6.79 -3.51 3.48
N ALA A 245 7.36 -4.62 3.00
CA ALA A 245 8.35 -5.39 3.76
C ALA A 245 9.73 -4.70 3.81
N THR A 246 9.88 -3.53 3.19
CA THR A 246 11.09 -2.70 3.16
C THR A 246 10.78 -1.26 3.53
N ASP A 247 11.80 -0.44 3.72
CA ASP A 247 11.66 1.02 3.76
C ASP A 247 11.19 1.50 2.37
N TYR A 248 9.90 1.83 2.27
CA TYR A 248 9.25 2.12 1.00
C TYR A 248 9.83 3.34 0.29
N PHE A 249 10.24 4.36 1.03
CA PHE A 249 10.89 5.55 0.48
C PHE A 249 12.41 5.50 0.57
N GLY A 250 12.95 4.40 1.08
CA GLY A 250 14.36 4.21 1.27
C GLY A 250 15.13 3.91 -0.02
N ASN A 251 16.42 3.72 0.14
CA ASN A 251 17.28 3.34 -0.97
C ASN A 251 17.06 1.86 -1.30
N ARG A 252 16.69 1.55 -2.54
CA ARG A 252 16.50 0.19 -3.04
C ARG A 252 17.71 -0.75 -2.83
N ASN A 253 18.91 -0.21 -2.71
CA ASN A 253 20.10 -1.02 -2.43
C ASN A 253 20.08 -1.62 -1.02
N ASN A 254 19.27 -1.05 -0.13
CA ASN A 254 19.10 -1.52 1.25
C ASN A 254 18.04 -2.62 1.39
N ILE A 255 17.32 -2.96 0.33
CA ILE A 255 16.34 -4.05 0.35
C ILE A 255 17.04 -5.35 0.69
N VAL A 256 16.57 -6.04 1.72
CA VAL A 256 17.11 -7.32 2.20
C VAL A 256 16.23 -8.47 1.73
N ASP A 257 16.84 -9.35 0.93
CA ASP A 257 16.17 -10.54 0.40
C ASP A 257 15.74 -11.49 1.54
N GLY A 258 14.47 -11.86 1.57
CA GLY A 258 13.88 -12.76 2.56
C GLY A 258 13.37 -12.09 3.83
N ASN A 259 13.58 -10.78 4.04
CA ASN A 259 12.84 -10.07 5.09
C ASN A 259 11.36 -9.99 4.72
N SER A 260 10.48 -10.07 5.75
CA SER A 260 9.04 -10.16 5.49
C SER A 260 8.20 -9.34 6.46
N LEU A 261 6.99 -9.02 6.02
CA LEU A 261 5.91 -8.43 6.80
C LEU A 261 4.63 -9.23 6.55
N THR A 262 4.00 -9.73 7.59
CA THR A 262 2.66 -10.32 7.51
C THR A 262 1.65 -9.34 8.09
N VAL A 263 0.52 -9.14 7.45
CA VAL A 263 -0.49 -8.16 7.84
C VAL A 263 -1.86 -8.79 7.87
N ASP A 264 -2.68 -8.38 8.85
CA ASP A 264 -4.04 -8.86 9.05
C ASP A 264 -4.89 -7.79 9.74
N ASN A 265 -6.22 -7.95 9.72
CA ASN A 265 -7.19 -7.14 10.46
C ASN A 265 -7.03 -5.62 10.25
N VAL A 266 -6.78 -5.20 9.02
CA VAL A 266 -6.66 -3.79 8.65
C VAL A 266 -8.04 -3.15 8.63
N ARG A 267 -8.23 -2.08 9.41
CA ARG A 267 -9.51 -1.37 9.45
C ARG A 267 -9.35 0.10 9.74
N PHE A 268 -10.22 0.91 9.19
CA PHE A 268 -10.36 2.32 9.56
C PHE A 268 -11.15 2.47 10.86
N ILE A 269 -10.73 3.44 11.66
CA ILE A 269 -11.33 3.78 12.96
C ILE A 269 -11.95 5.16 12.84
N TYR A 270 -13.15 5.30 13.34
CA TYR A 270 -13.91 6.53 13.40
C TYR A 270 -14.30 6.78 14.86
N TYR A 271 -13.68 7.80 15.49
CA TYR A 271 -13.93 8.12 16.91
C TYR A 271 -15.15 9.00 17.08
N HIS A 272 -15.48 9.79 16.06
CA HIS A 272 -16.63 10.67 16.07
C HIS A 272 -17.78 10.05 15.28
N ALA A 273 -19.02 10.34 15.72
CA ALA A 273 -20.19 10.00 14.91
C ALA A 273 -20.02 10.68 13.55
N LEU A 274 -20.19 9.90 12.48
CA LEU A 274 -20.20 10.46 11.14
C LEU A 274 -21.39 11.42 11.06
N ASP A 275 -21.12 12.71 10.93
CA ASP A 275 -22.15 13.68 10.63
C ASP A 275 -22.70 13.34 9.24
N THR A 276 -23.95 12.89 9.21
CA THR A 276 -24.69 12.51 7.99
C THR A 276 -25.25 13.74 7.30
#